data_3930b2a48c016657b0af6fd70ebe0d25
#
_entry.id   3930b2a48c016657b0af6fd70ebe0d25
#
_cell.length_a   1.000
_cell.length_b   1.000
_cell.length_c   1.000
_cell.angle_alpha   90.00
_cell.angle_beta   90.00
_cell.angle_gamma   90.00
#
_symmetry.space_group_name_H-M   'P 1'
#
loop_
_entity.id
_entity.type
_entity.pdbx_description
1 polymer ?
#
loop_
_entity_poly.entity_id
_entity_poly.type
_entity_poly.pdbx_seq_one_letter_code
_entity_poly.pdbx_strand_id
1 'polypeptide(L)'
;MIKKRLLLALPILAVLASGAEAQKSVAGSYNVEGRGPDGASYRGTVEVMPTGDTFRVNWLIGGERFLGTGIGDESFISVSYRSGNDTGLALLVNENGVWSGIWTYAGGTKLGQERWTRR
;
A
#
# COMPACT_ATOMS: atom_id res chain seq x y z
N MET A 1 -12.99 3.70 -20.49
CA MET A 1 -12.68 3.41 -19.74
C MET A 1 -12.89 2.46 -19.05
N ILE A 2 -12.79 1.61 -18.94
CA ILE A 2 -12.89 0.67 -18.32
C ILE A 2 -13.67 0.43 -17.47
N LYS A 3 -14.55 0.53 -17.67
CA LYS A 3 -15.26 0.50 -16.87
C LYS A 3 -16.05 -0.18 -16.58
N LYS A 4 -16.40 -0.66 -16.90
CA LYS A 4 -16.96 -1.05 -16.45
C LYS A 4 -17.15 -2.03 -16.12
N ARG A 5 -17.00 -2.39 -16.54
CA ARG A 5 -16.99 -3.10 -16.01
C ARG A 5 -16.95 -3.91 -15.35
N LEU A 6 -17.01 -4.09 -15.67
CA LEU A 6 -16.88 -4.62 -14.88
C LEU A 6 -17.04 -5.11 -14.12
N LEU A 7 -17.46 -5.02 -14.40
CA LEU A 7 -17.68 -5.27 -13.48
C LEU A 7 -18.05 -5.91 -12.95
N LEU A 8 -18.45 -5.91 -13.53
CA LEU A 8 -18.76 -6.26 -12.84
C LEU A 8 -18.99 -7.13 -12.15
N ALA A 9 -19.19 -7.45 -12.30
CA ALA A 9 -19.43 -7.97 -11.61
C ALA A 9 -19.39 -8.55 -10.78
N LEU A 10 -19.45 -8.85 -10.56
CA LEU A 10 -19.42 -9.16 -9.67
C LEU A 10 -19.65 -9.33 -8.67
N PRO A 11 -19.66 -9.44 -8.38
CA PRO A 11 -19.91 -8.88 -7.11
C PRO A 11 -20.65 -9.67 -6.11
N ILE A 12 -21.43 -10.40 -6.42
CA ILE A 12 -22.24 -11.14 -5.52
C ILE A 12 -21.48 -11.96 -4.56
N LEU A 13 -20.49 -12.56 -5.03
CA LEU A 13 -19.70 -13.41 -4.20
C LEU A 13 -19.11 -12.73 -3.05
N ALA A 14 -18.79 -11.52 -3.27
CA ALA A 14 -18.16 -10.76 -2.24
C ALA A 14 -19.02 -10.67 -1.02
N VAL A 15 -20.29 -10.77 -1.20
CA VAL A 15 -21.19 -10.64 -0.09
C VAL A 15 -20.96 -11.70 0.93
N LEU A 16 -20.76 -12.90 0.50
CA LEU A 16 -20.65 -14.00 1.42
C LEU A 16 -19.40 -13.93 2.23
N ALA A 17 -18.36 -13.44 1.63
CA ALA A 17 -17.10 -13.39 2.30
C ALA A 17 -16.90 -12.10 3.03
N SER A 18 -17.88 -11.25 3.04
CA SER A 18 -17.67 -9.88 3.46
C SER A 18 -17.06 -9.73 4.83
N GLY A 19 -17.47 -10.50 5.80
CA GLY A 19 -16.92 -10.36 7.13
C GLY A 19 -15.44 -10.64 7.18
N ALA A 20 -15.04 -11.73 6.59
CA ALA A 20 -13.65 -12.11 6.57
C ALA A 20 -12.85 -11.18 5.66
N GLU A 21 -13.46 -10.78 4.56
CA GLU A 21 -12.76 -9.91 3.62
C GLU A 21 -12.49 -8.54 4.20
N ALA A 22 -13.42 -8.02 4.96
CA ALA A 22 -13.23 -6.71 5.56
C ALA A 22 -11.98 -6.68 6.43
N GLN A 23 -11.67 -7.79 7.09
CA GLN A 23 -10.50 -7.85 7.94
C GLN A 23 -9.22 -7.93 7.15
N LYS A 24 -9.32 -8.26 5.87
CA LYS A 24 -8.16 -8.40 5.02
C LYS A 24 -7.93 -7.21 4.12
N SER A 25 -8.84 -6.24 4.14
CA SER A 25 -8.66 -5.02 3.37
C SER A 25 -7.35 -4.35 3.76
N VAL A 26 -6.72 -3.72 2.79
CA VAL A 26 -5.49 -2.99 3.05
C VAL A 26 -5.74 -1.72 3.85
N ALA A 27 -6.99 -1.25 3.91
CA ALA A 27 -7.30 -0.05 4.67
C ALA A 27 -6.97 -0.25 6.15
N GLY A 28 -6.38 0.76 6.77
CA GLY A 28 -6.05 0.70 8.18
C GLY A 28 -4.74 1.41 8.50
N SER A 29 -4.31 1.23 9.74
CA SER A 29 -3.08 1.84 10.25
C SER A 29 -2.07 0.75 10.57
N TYR A 30 -0.82 1.01 10.25
CA TYR A 30 0.23 -0.01 10.35
C TYR A 30 1.50 0.59 10.91
N ASN A 31 2.29 -0.26 11.54
CA ASN A 31 3.68 0.02 11.82
C ASN A 31 4.49 -0.39 10.60
N VAL A 32 5.51 0.38 10.29
CA VAL A 32 6.35 0.17 9.11
C VAL A 32 7.76 -0.14 9.56
N GLU A 33 8.34 -1.18 9.00
CA GLU A 33 9.76 -1.46 9.09
C GLU A 33 10.27 -1.62 7.68
N GLY A 34 11.40 -1.02 7.38
CA GLY A 34 11.91 -1.10 6.04
C GLY A 34 13.41 -0.95 5.96
N ARG A 35 13.88 -1.08 4.75
CA ARG A 35 15.28 -0.94 4.42
C ARG A 35 15.37 -0.25 3.08
N GLY A 36 16.15 0.82 3.03
CA GLY A 36 16.32 1.56 1.80
C GLY A 36 17.17 0.83 0.79
N PRO A 37 17.23 1.33 -0.44
CA PRO A 37 18.08 0.74 -1.48
C PRO A 37 19.56 0.73 -1.10
N ASP A 38 19.95 1.61 -0.19
CA ASP A 38 21.32 1.67 0.32
C ASP A 38 21.55 0.73 1.50
N GLY A 39 20.53 0.00 1.93
CA GLY A 39 20.63 -0.93 3.03
C GLY A 39 20.31 -0.35 4.40
N ALA A 40 20.06 0.95 4.50
CA ALA A 40 19.78 1.57 5.79
C ALA A 40 18.38 1.22 6.27
N SER A 41 18.28 0.80 7.53
CA SER A 41 17.01 0.43 8.14
C SER A 41 16.24 1.67 8.59
N TYR A 42 14.90 1.57 8.56
CA TYR A 42 14.07 2.64 9.06
C TYR A 42 12.78 2.08 9.65
N ARG A 43 12.09 2.90 10.42
CA ARG A 43 10.80 2.58 11.01
C ARG A 43 9.87 3.78 10.87
N GLY A 44 8.58 3.50 10.93
CA GLY A 44 7.60 4.54 10.91
C GLY A 44 6.20 3.97 10.98
N THR A 45 5.25 4.73 10.46
CA THR A 45 3.85 4.32 10.40
C THR A 45 3.32 4.62 9.02
N VAL A 46 2.24 3.94 8.66
CA VAL A 46 1.52 4.22 7.43
C VAL A 46 0.03 4.08 7.68
N GLU A 47 -0.74 4.96 7.06
CA GLU A 47 -2.19 4.92 7.10
C GLU A 47 -2.70 4.77 5.69
N VAL A 48 -3.62 3.83 5.50
CA VAL A 48 -4.22 3.56 4.20
C VAL A 48 -5.71 3.80 4.30
N MET A 49 -6.23 4.72 3.48
CA MET A 49 -7.64 5.11 3.51
C MET A 49 -8.27 4.93 2.14
N PRO A 50 -9.47 4.35 2.06
CA PRO A 50 -10.17 4.25 0.78
C PRO A 50 -10.53 5.64 0.28
N THR A 51 -10.37 5.84 -1.03
CA THR A 51 -10.76 7.10 -1.70
C THR A 51 -11.45 6.76 -3.01
N GLY A 52 -12.70 6.30 -2.90
CA GLY A 52 -13.40 5.80 -4.07
C GLY A 52 -12.80 4.48 -4.51
N ASP A 53 -12.36 4.40 -5.74
CA ASP A 53 -11.75 3.19 -6.28
C ASP A 53 -10.27 3.08 -5.97
N THR A 54 -9.72 4.06 -5.32
CA THR A 54 -8.28 4.11 -5.01
C THR A 54 -8.07 4.19 -3.51
N PHE A 55 -6.82 4.31 -3.11
CA PHE A 55 -6.46 4.48 -1.70
C PHE A 55 -5.53 5.67 -1.57
N ARG A 56 -5.68 6.39 -0.47
CA ARG A 56 -4.69 7.35 -0.05
C ARG A 56 -3.77 6.66 0.94
N VAL A 57 -2.47 6.83 0.75
CA VAL A 57 -1.47 6.16 1.57
C VAL A 57 -0.54 7.22 2.14
N ASN A 58 -0.51 7.33 3.45
CA ASN A 58 0.28 8.34 4.14
C ASN A 58 1.28 7.67 5.04
N TRP A 59 2.55 7.86 4.75
CA TRP A 59 3.63 7.38 5.64
C TRP A 59 4.14 8.53 6.48
N LEU A 60 4.59 8.19 7.68
CA LEU A 60 5.36 9.10 8.52
C LEU A 60 6.59 8.33 8.95
N ILE A 61 7.75 8.75 8.47
CA ILE A 61 9.00 8.05 8.70
C ILE A 61 10.05 9.09 9.09
N GLY A 62 10.52 9.00 10.34
CA GLY A 62 11.54 9.92 10.81
C GLY A 62 11.12 11.38 10.77
N GLY A 63 9.83 11.65 10.97
CA GLY A 63 9.32 13.01 10.91
C GLY A 63 9.00 13.48 9.50
N GLU A 64 9.32 12.72 8.49
CA GLU A 64 9.03 13.06 7.10
C GLU A 64 7.76 12.38 6.64
N ARG A 65 6.93 13.12 5.90
CA ARG A 65 5.68 12.60 5.36
C ARG A 65 5.84 12.23 3.91
N PHE A 66 5.28 11.08 3.56
CA PHE A 66 5.19 10.63 2.18
C PHE A 66 3.72 10.43 1.86
N LEU A 67 3.28 10.99 0.75
CA LEU A 67 1.88 10.91 0.35
C LEU A 67 1.77 10.09 -0.91
N GLY A 68 0.87 9.13 -0.92
CA GLY A 68 0.73 8.26 -2.07
C GLY A 68 -0.70 8.05 -2.48
N THR A 69 -0.83 7.61 -3.73
CA THR A 69 -2.09 7.13 -4.29
C THR A 69 -1.88 5.69 -4.67
N GLY A 70 -2.76 4.82 -4.17
CA GLY A 70 -2.61 3.39 -4.39
C GLY A 70 -3.79 2.79 -5.11
N ILE A 71 -3.51 1.71 -5.80
CA ILE A 71 -4.53 0.84 -6.39
C ILE A 71 -4.22 -0.58 -5.96
N GLY A 72 -5.27 -1.35 -5.69
CA GLY A 72 -5.08 -2.72 -5.24
C GLY A 72 -6.35 -3.28 -4.67
N ASP A 73 -6.21 -4.42 -4.01
CA ASP A 73 -7.33 -5.12 -3.38
C ASP A 73 -6.82 -5.76 -2.09
N GLU A 74 -7.47 -6.84 -1.65
CA GLU A 74 -7.04 -7.48 -0.42
C GLU A 74 -5.74 -8.27 -0.57
N SER A 75 -5.22 -8.42 -1.78
CA SER A 75 -4.00 -9.20 -2.01
C SER A 75 -2.78 -8.36 -2.30
N PHE A 76 -2.94 -7.18 -2.84
CA PHE A 76 -1.79 -6.33 -3.15
C PHE A 76 -2.19 -4.86 -3.17
N ILE A 77 -1.20 -3.99 -3.06
CA ILE A 77 -1.39 -2.56 -3.31
C ILE A 77 -0.14 -2.03 -4.02
N SER A 78 -0.37 -1.25 -5.07
CA SER A 78 0.66 -0.57 -5.81
C SER A 78 0.49 0.93 -5.57
N VAL A 79 1.54 1.61 -5.18
CA VAL A 79 1.46 3.01 -4.74
C VAL A 79 2.47 3.86 -5.48
N SER A 80 2.01 5.00 -5.96
CA SER A 80 2.90 6.07 -6.40
C SER A 80 2.94 7.10 -5.28
N TYR A 81 4.12 7.47 -4.81
CA TYR A 81 4.24 8.36 -3.66
C TYR A 81 5.17 9.52 -3.93
N ARG A 82 5.08 10.52 -3.08
CA ARG A 82 5.98 11.67 -3.13
C ARG A 82 6.20 12.24 -1.74
N SER A 83 7.34 12.90 -1.58
CA SER A 83 7.66 13.71 -0.42
C SER A 83 8.51 14.86 -0.95
N GLY A 84 7.98 16.08 -0.83
CA GLY A 84 8.64 17.22 -1.47
C GLY A 84 8.72 17.00 -2.97
N ASN A 85 9.92 17.06 -3.50
CA ASN A 85 10.16 16.83 -4.93
C ASN A 85 10.54 15.39 -5.25
N ASP A 86 10.66 14.56 -4.22
CA ASP A 86 11.02 13.17 -4.43
C ASP A 86 9.78 12.35 -4.68
N THR A 87 9.84 11.48 -5.68
CA THR A 87 8.74 10.59 -6.02
C THR A 87 9.24 9.15 -6.10
N GLY A 88 8.32 8.21 -6.03
CA GLY A 88 8.70 6.82 -6.13
C GLY A 88 7.50 5.89 -6.25
N LEU A 89 7.80 4.62 -6.22
CA LEU A 89 6.85 3.54 -6.41
C LEU A 89 7.02 2.50 -5.32
N ALA A 90 5.91 1.92 -4.89
CA ALA A 90 5.95 0.81 -3.94
C ALA A 90 4.91 -0.23 -4.35
N LEU A 91 5.23 -1.48 -4.10
CA LEU A 91 4.31 -2.59 -4.35
C LEU A 91 4.39 -3.53 -3.15
N LEU A 92 3.26 -3.74 -2.49
CA LEU A 92 3.20 -4.64 -1.34
C LEU A 92 2.15 -5.69 -1.56
N VAL A 93 2.40 -6.88 -1.04
CA VAL A 93 1.47 -7.99 -1.11
C VAL A 93 1.10 -8.43 0.30
N ASN A 94 -0.12 -8.93 0.43
CA ASN A 94 -0.64 -9.40 1.69
C ASN A 94 -0.27 -10.87 1.88
N GLU A 95 0.42 -11.15 2.98
CA GLU A 95 0.74 -12.52 3.36
C GLU A 95 0.22 -12.73 4.77
N ASN A 96 -1.00 -13.27 4.85
CA ASN A 96 -1.64 -13.57 6.13
C ASN A 96 -1.78 -12.33 7.02
N GLY A 97 -2.10 -11.21 6.41
CA GLY A 97 -2.34 -9.97 7.16
C GLY A 97 -1.14 -9.09 7.32
N VAL A 98 0.03 -9.56 6.95
CA VAL A 98 1.25 -8.75 6.93
C VAL A 98 1.49 -8.34 5.50
N TRP A 99 1.70 -7.04 5.29
CA TRP A 99 1.94 -6.50 3.95
C TRP A 99 3.43 -6.33 3.77
N SER A 100 4.00 -6.97 2.76
CA SER A 100 5.43 -6.93 2.50
C SER A 100 5.68 -6.58 1.06
N GLY A 101 6.70 -5.78 0.83
CA GLY A 101 6.97 -5.40 -0.54
C GLY A 101 8.27 -4.70 -0.78
N ILE A 102 8.31 -4.08 -1.93
CA ILE A 102 9.51 -3.44 -2.47
C ILE A 102 9.16 -2.02 -2.88
N TRP A 103 10.17 -1.19 -2.95
CA TRP A 103 9.97 0.19 -3.38
C TRP A 103 11.25 0.74 -4.00
N THR A 104 11.11 1.83 -4.72
CA THR A 104 12.25 2.53 -5.28
C THR A 104 11.87 3.98 -5.54
N TYR A 105 12.87 4.82 -5.77
CA TYR A 105 12.67 6.20 -6.19
C TYR A 105 12.46 6.27 -7.69
N ALA A 106 11.91 7.38 -8.16
CA ALA A 106 11.82 7.64 -9.59
C ALA A 106 13.23 7.61 -10.18
N GLY A 107 13.39 6.78 -11.20
CA GLY A 107 14.70 6.58 -11.80
C GLY A 107 15.64 5.68 -11.04
N GLY A 108 15.17 5.11 -9.91
CA GLY A 108 16.01 4.22 -9.13
C GLY A 108 16.24 2.88 -9.82
N THR A 109 17.41 2.29 -9.55
CA THR A 109 17.77 1.01 -10.15
C THR A 109 17.97 -0.07 -9.10
N LYS A 110 17.76 0.26 -7.84
CA LYS A 110 17.86 -0.68 -6.73
C LYS A 110 16.59 -0.62 -5.91
N LEU A 111 16.28 -1.71 -5.25
CA LEU A 111 15.02 -1.82 -4.49
C LEU A 111 15.28 -1.69 -3.01
N GLY A 112 14.38 -0.97 -2.34
CA GLY A 112 14.22 -1.06 -0.91
C GLY A 112 13.16 -2.10 -0.59
N GLN A 113 13.01 -2.41 0.68
CA GLN A 113 12.04 -3.37 1.17
C GLN A 113 11.23 -2.74 2.28
N GLU A 114 9.99 -3.17 2.43
CA GLU A 114 9.14 -2.61 3.46
C GLU A 114 8.15 -3.67 3.93
N ARG A 115 7.79 -3.59 5.20
CA ARG A 115 6.87 -4.52 5.82
C ARG A 115 5.95 -3.74 6.75
N TRP A 116 4.65 -4.01 6.61
CA TRP A 116 3.62 -3.34 7.42
C TRP A 116 2.92 -4.36 8.30
N THR A 117 2.83 -4.04 9.58
CA THR A 117 2.07 -4.86 10.54
C THR A 117 1.00 -3.97 11.17
N ARG A 118 -0.19 -4.50 11.34
CA ARG A 118 -1.31 -3.68 11.85
C ARG A 118 -1.05 -3.21 13.26
N ARG A 119 -1.48 -2.00 13.50
CA ARG A 119 -1.42 -1.40 14.82
C ARG A 119 -2.66 -1.70 15.60
#